data_eac37cfc05800327b7ae823ce753f667
#
_entry.id   eac37cfc05800327b7ae823ce753f667
#
_cell.length_a   1.000
_cell.length_b   1.000
_cell.length_c   1.000
_cell.angle_alpha   90.00
_cell.angle_beta   90.00
_cell.angle_gamma   90.00
#
_symmetry.space_group_name_H-M   'P 1'
#
loop_
_entity.id
_entity.type
_entity.pdbx_description
1 polymer ?
#
loop_
_entity_poly.entity_id
_entity_poly.type
_entity_poly.pdbx_seq_one_letter_code
_entity_poly.pdbx_strand_id
1 'polypeptide(L)'
;MDYKRIDLHMHSLFSDGELLPSELTRRALVLNHEAIAITDHIDYSNIEEISELQGAIDDLNENWNIEVILGAEITHVPSSSIKPLAKRARELGAKIVVVHGETISEPVIEGTNHEAVSCKDVDILGHPGLITKEDAEIAVKNDVALEISCRAGHCLGNRHVAQIAREVGNNLVIDTDTHGPDDLRDFESAYKIGLGAGLSHDEAIKALTVNPKHILEKRL
;
A
#
# COMPACT_ATOMS: atom_id res chain seq x y z
N MET A 1 -14.08 16.96 -10.71
CA MET A 1 -13.73 17.24 -9.29
C MET A 1 -12.22 17.29 -9.23
N ASP A 2 -11.67 18.30 -8.59
CA ASP A 2 -10.20 18.48 -8.56
C ASP A 2 -9.63 17.80 -7.29
N TYR A 3 -9.88 16.48 -7.18
CA TYR A 3 -9.31 15.69 -6.12
C TYR A 3 -7.87 15.34 -6.45
N LYS A 4 -6.99 15.50 -5.48
CA LYS A 4 -5.65 14.96 -5.52
C LYS A 4 -5.65 13.54 -4.96
N ARG A 5 -4.76 12.69 -5.47
CA ARG A 5 -4.65 11.30 -5.07
C ARG A 5 -3.51 11.11 -4.08
N ILE A 6 -3.70 10.21 -3.12
CA ILE A 6 -2.65 9.63 -2.30
C ILE A 6 -2.56 8.15 -2.67
N ASP A 7 -1.35 7.65 -2.94
CA ASP A 7 -1.08 6.25 -3.30
C ASP A 7 0.07 5.73 -2.42
N LEU A 8 -0.22 4.76 -1.58
CA LEU A 8 0.69 4.32 -0.53
C LEU A 8 1.38 2.97 -0.83
N HIS A 9 1.28 2.50 -2.10
CA HIS A 9 1.86 1.22 -2.50
C HIS A 9 2.42 1.28 -3.92
N MET A 10 3.72 1.54 -4.03
CA MET A 10 4.46 1.63 -5.29
C MET A 10 5.87 1.09 -5.16
N HIS A 11 6.41 0.56 -6.27
CA HIS A 11 7.71 -0.07 -6.36
C HIS A 11 8.64 0.67 -7.31
N SER A 12 9.92 0.71 -6.95
CA SER A 12 10.98 1.31 -7.73
C SER A 12 12.02 0.28 -8.19
N LEU A 13 13.07 0.72 -8.86
CA LEU A 13 14.22 -0.12 -9.23
C LEU A 13 14.98 -0.71 -8.02
N PHE A 14 14.66 -0.30 -6.79
CA PHE A 14 15.26 -0.89 -5.58
C PHE A 14 14.64 -2.24 -5.21
N SER A 15 13.55 -2.63 -5.87
CA SER A 15 13.04 -4.01 -5.87
C SER A 15 12.85 -4.50 -7.30
N ASP A 16 11.64 -4.60 -7.77
CA ASP A 16 11.31 -5.13 -9.09
C ASP A 16 10.50 -4.14 -9.96
N GLY A 17 10.41 -2.89 -9.53
CA GLY A 17 9.86 -1.82 -10.34
C GLY A 17 10.80 -1.42 -11.49
N GLU A 18 10.24 -0.78 -12.52
CA GLU A 18 10.97 -0.36 -13.71
C GLU A 18 11.54 1.07 -13.62
N LEU A 19 11.11 1.86 -12.64
CA LEU A 19 11.37 3.29 -12.56
C LEU A 19 12.29 3.65 -11.39
N LEU A 20 13.20 4.59 -11.63
CA LEU A 20 13.92 5.25 -10.54
C LEU A 20 12.93 6.01 -9.63
N PRO A 21 13.21 6.18 -8.32
CA PRO A 21 12.37 6.96 -7.41
C PRO A 21 11.98 8.32 -7.96
N SER A 22 12.90 9.05 -8.59
CA SER A 22 12.66 10.36 -9.19
C SER A 22 11.72 10.30 -10.40
N GLU A 23 11.87 9.30 -11.28
CA GLU A 23 10.98 9.13 -12.42
C GLU A 23 9.58 8.71 -11.99
N LEU A 24 9.47 7.77 -11.05
CA LEU A 24 8.20 7.36 -10.44
C LEU A 24 7.46 8.57 -9.86
N THR A 25 8.14 9.34 -9.02
CA THR A 25 7.60 10.56 -8.41
C THR A 25 7.20 11.61 -9.46
N ARG A 26 8.02 11.81 -10.51
CA ARG A 26 7.71 12.75 -11.57
C ARG A 26 6.44 12.38 -12.34
N ARG A 27 6.24 11.09 -12.60
CA ARG A 27 5.04 10.58 -13.26
C ARG A 27 3.80 10.70 -12.36
N ALA A 28 3.92 10.38 -11.08
CA ALA A 28 2.85 10.57 -10.10
C ALA A 28 2.42 12.05 -10.00
N LEU A 29 3.38 12.97 -9.97
CA LEU A 29 3.11 14.40 -9.96
C LEU A 29 2.34 14.86 -11.20
N VAL A 30 2.66 14.34 -12.39
CA VAL A 30 1.93 14.64 -13.64
C VAL A 30 0.49 14.13 -13.59
N LEU A 31 0.26 13.00 -12.89
CA LEU A 31 -1.06 12.42 -12.67
C LEU A 31 -1.81 13.04 -11.46
N ASN A 32 -1.32 14.20 -10.96
CA ASN A 32 -1.94 14.97 -9.88
C ASN A 32 -2.01 14.23 -8.53
N HIS A 33 -0.96 13.44 -8.20
CA HIS A 33 -0.83 12.89 -6.86
C HIS A 33 -0.41 13.98 -5.86
N GLU A 34 -1.00 13.95 -4.66
CA GLU A 34 -0.60 14.78 -3.52
C GLU A 34 0.55 14.14 -2.75
N ALA A 35 0.47 12.83 -2.59
CA ALA A 35 1.48 12.03 -1.91
C ALA A 35 1.59 10.64 -2.52
N ILE A 36 2.79 10.06 -2.44
CA ILE A 36 3.08 8.66 -2.77
C ILE A 36 3.97 8.04 -1.71
N ALA A 37 3.83 6.73 -1.48
CA ALA A 37 4.83 5.97 -0.75
C ALA A 37 5.59 5.05 -1.71
N ILE A 38 6.91 5.03 -1.60
CA ILE A 38 7.77 4.05 -2.26
C ILE A 38 7.95 2.91 -1.26
N THR A 39 7.36 1.77 -1.58
CA THR A 39 7.24 0.60 -0.70
C THR A 39 7.88 -0.62 -1.35
N ASP A 40 9.14 -0.49 -1.74
CA ASP A 40 9.88 -1.58 -2.37
C ASP A 40 9.82 -2.88 -1.58
N HIS A 41 9.83 -4.02 -2.28
CA HIS A 41 9.79 -5.35 -1.67
C HIS A 41 10.99 -5.60 -0.78
N ILE A 42 10.74 -6.08 0.43
CA ILE A 42 11.78 -6.43 1.40
C ILE A 42 11.60 -7.82 1.99
N ASP A 43 12.74 -8.42 2.29
CA ASP A 43 12.92 -9.54 3.20
C ASP A 43 14.22 -9.35 4.01
N TYR A 44 14.74 -10.40 4.68
CA TYR A 44 15.99 -10.29 5.42
C TYR A 44 17.24 -10.07 4.56
N SER A 45 17.16 -10.28 3.25
CA SER A 45 18.31 -10.12 2.36
C SER A 45 18.59 -8.67 1.97
N ASN A 46 17.56 -7.82 1.93
CA ASN A 46 17.65 -6.45 1.42
C ASN A 46 17.06 -5.36 2.33
N ILE A 47 16.51 -5.70 3.50
CA ILE A 47 15.82 -4.74 4.39
C ILE A 47 16.67 -3.51 4.75
N GLU A 48 17.99 -3.64 4.83
CA GLU A 48 18.88 -2.51 5.15
C GLU A 48 18.91 -1.45 4.03
N GLU A 49 18.52 -1.80 2.80
CA GLU A 49 18.47 -0.89 1.65
C GLU A 49 17.40 0.20 1.81
N ILE A 50 16.40 0.01 2.68
CA ILE A 50 15.38 1.03 2.97
C ILE A 50 16.03 2.37 3.31
N SER A 51 17.06 2.37 4.14
CA SER A 51 17.72 3.60 4.57
C SER A 51 18.49 4.32 3.45
N GLU A 52 18.84 3.63 2.38
CA GLU A 52 19.55 4.21 1.23
C GLU A 52 18.65 5.12 0.39
N LEU A 53 17.34 4.89 0.41
CA LEU A 53 16.36 5.72 -0.29
C LEU A 53 16.12 7.09 0.36
N GLN A 54 16.42 7.24 1.65
CA GLN A 54 16.08 8.46 2.40
C GLN A 54 16.64 9.73 1.74
N GLY A 55 17.90 9.71 1.33
CA GLY A 55 18.52 10.90 0.70
C GLY A 55 17.87 11.28 -0.65
N ALA A 56 17.41 10.31 -1.42
CA ALA A 56 16.69 10.58 -2.66
C ALA A 56 15.28 11.15 -2.38
N ILE A 57 14.60 10.61 -1.37
CA ILE A 57 13.28 11.08 -0.94
C ILE A 57 13.35 12.51 -0.40
N ASP A 58 14.35 12.83 0.40
CA ASP A 58 14.56 14.18 0.94
C ASP A 58 14.75 15.21 -0.20
N ASP A 59 15.60 14.89 -1.20
CA ASP A 59 15.81 15.75 -2.36
C ASP A 59 14.50 15.97 -3.15
N LEU A 60 13.69 14.95 -3.34
CA LEU A 60 12.41 15.04 -4.04
C LEU A 60 11.41 15.92 -3.29
N ASN A 61 11.32 15.76 -1.97
CA ASN A 61 10.43 16.54 -1.10
C ASN A 61 10.84 18.02 -1.01
N GLU A 62 12.14 18.31 -1.07
CA GLU A 62 12.63 19.69 -1.07
C GLU A 62 12.36 20.42 -2.39
N ASN A 63 12.34 19.70 -3.52
CA ASN A 63 12.34 20.33 -4.83
C ASN A 63 11.01 20.21 -5.59
N TRP A 64 10.10 19.29 -5.20
CA TRP A 64 8.85 19.07 -5.91
C TRP A 64 7.63 19.22 -5.00
N ASN A 65 6.52 19.66 -5.58
CA ASN A 65 5.25 19.85 -4.86
C ASN A 65 4.43 18.54 -4.81
N ILE A 66 5.00 17.52 -4.23
CA ILE A 66 4.40 16.21 -3.95
C ILE A 66 5.10 15.66 -2.71
N GLU A 67 4.37 15.00 -1.83
CA GLU A 67 4.95 14.34 -0.66
C GLU A 67 5.37 12.91 -1.05
N VAL A 68 6.66 12.61 -0.90
CA VAL A 68 7.22 11.27 -1.12
C VAL A 68 7.57 10.64 0.22
N ILE A 69 7.02 9.48 0.48
CA ILE A 69 7.12 8.80 1.77
C ILE A 69 8.00 7.55 1.62
N LEU A 70 8.96 7.40 2.52
CA LEU A 70 9.73 6.16 2.65
C LEU A 70 8.85 5.07 3.24
N GLY A 71 8.70 3.97 2.52
CA GLY A 71 7.96 2.80 2.94
C GLY A 71 8.70 1.49 2.66
N ALA A 72 8.04 0.40 2.91
CA ALA A 72 8.50 -0.94 2.58
C ALA A 72 7.32 -1.90 2.46
N GLU A 73 7.40 -2.87 1.55
CA GLU A 73 6.48 -3.99 1.49
C GLU A 73 7.20 -5.29 1.86
N ILE A 74 6.72 -5.96 2.92
CA ILE A 74 7.22 -7.27 3.35
C ILE A 74 6.59 -8.33 2.46
N THR A 75 7.43 -9.04 1.68
CA THR A 75 6.95 -9.87 0.57
C THR A 75 7.44 -11.31 0.66
N HIS A 76 6.49 -12.27 0.54
CA HIS A 76 6.74 -13.72 0.44
C HIS A 76 7.64 -14.32 1.54
N VAL A 77 7.64 -13.72 2.72
CA VAL A 77 8.42 -14.22 3.86
C VAL A 77 7.66 -15.29 4.65
N PRO A 78 8.34 -16.15 5.43
CA PRO A 78 7.65 -16.95 6.45
C PRO A 78 6.80 -16.06 7.36
N SER A 79 5.56 -16.43 7.66
CA SER A 79 4.62 -15.60 8.41
C SER A 79 5.18 -15.13 9.77
N SER A 80 5.99 -15.96 10.45
CA SER A 80 6.70 -15.58 11.69
C SER A 80 7.73 -14.46 11.52
N SER A 81 8.16 -14.16 10.30
CA SER A 81 9.14 -13.10 9.99
C SER A 81 8.48 -11.72 9.81
N ILE A 82 7.16 -11.65 9.64
CA ILE A 82 6.45 -10.39 9.37
C ILE A 82 6.66 -9.38 10.50
N LYS A 83 6.38 -9.76 11.75
CA LYS A 83 6.53 -8.84 12.89
C LYS A 83 7.95 -8.33 13.11
N PRO A 84 9.00 -9.20 13.11
CA PRO A 84 10.37 -8.72 13.20
C PRO A 84 10.79 -7.79 12.07
N LEU A 85 10.39 -8.10 10.82
CA LEU A 85 10.70 -7.27 9.65
C LEU A 85 9.95 -5.93 9.69
N ALA A 86 8.66 -5.92 10.04
CA ALA A 86 7.90 -4.68 10.19
C ALA A 86 8.53 -3.75 11.22
N LYS A 87 8.91 -4.29 12.38
CA LYS A 87 9.63 -3.52 13.40
C LYS A 87 10.97 -2.99 12.87
N ARG A 88 11.75 -3.84 12.18
CA ARG A 88 13.05 -3.42 11.62
C ARG A 88 12.88 -2.35 10.55
N ALA A 89 11.89 -2.46 9.66
CA ALA A 89 11.59 -1.45 8.67
C ALA A 89 11.32 -0.07 9.31
N ARG A 90 10.55 -0.05 10.42
CA ARG A 90 10.32 1.18 11.20
C ARG A 90 11.62 1.75 11.78
N GLU A 91 12.48 0.92 12.33
CA GLU A 91 13.79 1.34 12.87
C GLU A 91 14.69 1.94 11.78
N LEU A 92 14.55 1.50 10.53
CA LEU A 92 15.27 2.00 9.36
C LEU A 92 14.63 3.24 8.72
N GLY A 93 13.52 3.72 9.26
CA GLY A 93 12.88 4.96 8.84
C GLY A 93 11.60 4.81 8.03
N ALA A 94 11.18 3.58 7.65
CA ALA A 94 9.94 3.37 6.92
C ALA A 94 8.75 3.97 7.68
N LYS A 95 8.03 4.89 7.02
CA LYS A 95 6.80 5.53 7.52
C LYS A 95 5.55 4.76 7.13
N ILE A 96 5.61 4.01 6.05
CA ILE A 96 4.54 3.11 5.61
C ILE A 96 5.10 1.70 5.53
N VAL A 97 4.41 0.75 6.15
CA VAL A 97 4.72 -0.68 6.06
C VAL A 97 3.51 -1.40 5.51
N VAL A 98 3.70 -1.95 4.33
CA VAL A 98 2.76 -2.84 3.64
C VAL A 98 3.20 -4.28 3.87
N VAL A 99 2.26 -5.21 3.91
CA VAL A 99 2.54 -6.65 3.81
C VAL A 99 1.83 -7.19 2.59
N HIS A 100 2.57 -7.89 1.74
CA HIS A 100 2.05 -8.62 0.59
C HIS A 100 1.08 -9.71 1.05
N GLY A 101 -0.21 -9.48 0.83
CA GLY A 101 -1.27 -10.35 1.29
C GLY A 101 -1.46 -11.61 0.45
N GLU A 102 -2.37 -12.47 0.91
CA GLU A 102 -2.68 -13.75 0.26
C GLU A 102 -3.50 -13.55 -1.02
N THR A 103 -2.92 -12.84 -1.99
CA THR A 103 -3.52 -12.62 -3.30
C THR A 103 -3.87 -13.94 -4.00
N ILE A 104 -4.89 -13.92 -4.87
CA ILE A 104 -5.32 -15.12 -5.61
C ILE A 104 -4.33 -15.50 -6.72
N SER A 105 -3.55 -14.51 -7.20
CA SER A 105 -2.67 -14.67 -8.37
C SER A 105 -1.29 -15.21 -8.07
N GLU A 106 -0.87 -15.26 -6.80
CA GLU A 106 0.49 -15.66 -6.40
C GLU A 106 0.49 -16.65 -5.23
N PRO A 107 1.56 -17.48 -5.12
CA PRO A 107 1.62 -18.54 -4.11
C PRO A 107 2.07 -18.02 -2.73
N VAL A 108 1.30 -17.09 -2.14
CA VAL A 108 1.57 -16.58 -0.79
C VAL A 108 1.23 -17.65 0.24
N ILE A 109 2.04 -17.78 1.28
CA ILE A 109 1.82 -18.77 2.32
C ILE A 109 0.58 -18.42 3.17
N GLU A 110 -0.28 -19.41 3.42
CA GLU A 110 -1.45 -19.28 4.29
C GLU A 110 -1.03 -18.82 5.71
N GLY A 111 -1.82 -17.91 6.29
CA GLY A 111 -1.55 -17.28 7.58
C GLY A 111 -0.79 -15.95 7.47
N THR A 112 -0.35 -15.55 6.29
CA THR A 112 0.28 -14.24 6.05
C THR A 112 -0.67 -13.10 6.40
N ASN A 113 -1.93 -13.14 5.94
CA ASN A 113 -2.94 -12.13 6.26
C ASN A 113 -3.11 -12.01 7.78
N HIS A 114 -3.25 -13.15 8.49
CA HIS A 114 -3.44 -13.17 9.93
C HIS A 114 -2.27 -12.50 10.69
N GLU A 115 -1.03 -12.88 10.36
CA GLU A 115 0.14 -12.30 11.01
C GLU A 115 0.33 -10.81 10.70
N ALA A 116 0.01 -10.39 9.46
CA ALA A 116 0.07 -8.99 9.06
C ALA A 116 -0.92 -8.14 9.86
N VAL A 117 -2.21 -8.51 9.88
CA VAL A 117 -3.24 -7.72 10.60
C VAL A 117 -3.09 -7.79 12.13
N SER A 118 -2.34 -8.79 12.64
CA SER A 118 -2.00 -8.93 14.06
C SER A 118 -0.78 -8.10 14.47
N CYS A 119 -0.12 -7.39 13.53
CA CYS A 119 1.08 -6.60 13.76
C CYS A 119 0.77 -5.09 13.74
N LYS A 120 1.00 -4.39 14.86
CA LYS A 120 0.75 -2.94 14.98
C LYS A 120 1.75 -2.06 14.19
N ASP A 121 2.85 -2.64 13.74
CA ASP A 121 3.84 -1.96 12.91
C ASP A 121 3.49 -2.02 11.41
N VAL A 122 2.43 -2.75 11.02
CA VAL A 122 1.86 -2.80 9.67
C VAL A 122 0.77 -1.74 9.55
N ASP A 123 0.70 -1.04 8.42
CA ASP A 123 -0.31 -0.04 8.11
C ASP A 123 -1.34 -0.55 7.11
N ILE A 124 -0.88 -1.29 6.11
CA ILE A 124 -1.71 -1.76 5.00
C ILE A 124 -1.44 -3.26 4.78
N LEU A 125 -2.52 -4.01 4.68
CA LEU A 125 -2.47 -5.35 4.11
C LEU A 125 -2.77 -5.22 2.61
N GLY A 126 -1.74 -5.33 1.78
CA GLY A 126 -1.81 -5.24 0.33
C GLY A 126 -2.58 -6.42 -0.25
N HIS A 127 -3.43 -6.18 -1.25
CA HIS A 127 -4.18 -7.19 -2.03
C HIS A 127 -4.48 -8.52 -1.28
N PRO A 128 -5.25 -8.48 -0.17
CA PRO A 128 -5.40 -9.60 0.78
C PRO A 128 -6.22 -10.80 0.25
N GLY A 129 -6.54 -10.83 -1.03
CA GLY A 129 -7.23 -11.93 -1.69
C GLY A 129 -8.58 -12.26 -1.05
N LEU A 130 -8.72 -13.49 -0.54
CA LEU A 130 -9.94 -13.96 0.11
C LEU A 130 -9.83 -13.87 1.64
N ILE A 131 -9.45 -12.69 2.14
CA ILE A 131 -9.33 -12.43 3.58
C ILE A 131 -10.56 -12.91 4.36
N THR A 132 -10.32 -13.50 5.53
CA THR A 132 -11.39 -13.95 6.42
C THR A 132 -12.04 -12.77 7.16
N LYS A 133 -13.27 -12.93 7.60
CA LYS A 133 -13.93 -11.93 8.43
C LYS A 133 -13.20 -11.75 9.77
N GLU A 134 -12.69 -12.83 10.35
CA GLU A 134 -11.92 -12.81 11.60
C GLU A 134 -10.65 -11.95 11.46
N ASP A 135 -9.89 -12.14 10.39
CA ASP A 135 -8.69 -11.33 10.14
C ASP A 135 -9.04 -9.85 9.89
N ALA A 136 -10.12 -9.58 9.17
CA ALA A 136 -10.58 -8.20 8.96
C ALA A 136 -11.03 -7.55 10.28
N GLU A 137 -11.65 -8.27 11.22
CA GLU A 137 -11.97 -7.77 12.57
C GLU A 137 -10.70 -7.48 13.39
N ILE A 138 -9.64 -8.27 13.22
CA ILE A 138 -8.33 -8.01 13.82
C ILE A 138 -7.70 -6.76 13.20
N ALA A 139 -7.79 -6.60 11.87
CA ALA A 139 -7.31 -5.43 11.17
C ALA A 139 -7.95 -4.14 11.72
N VAL A 140 -9.28 -4.13 11.94
CA VAL A 140 -9.98 -3.00 12.59
C VAL A 140 -9.39 -2.68 13.97
N LYS A 141 -9.16 -3.69 14.81
CA LYS A 141 -8.63 -3.50 16.18
C LYS A 141 -7.22 -2.92 16.21
N ASN A 142 -6.41 -3.26 15.21
CA ASN A 142 -5.02 -2.85 15.10
C ASN A 142 -4.81 -1.65 14.18
N ASP A 143 -5.92 -1.12 13.60
CA ASP A 143 -5.90 0.00 12.66
C ASP A 143 -5.01 -0.27 11.44
N VAL A 144 -5.14 -1.48 10.87
CA VAL A 144 -4.53 -1.91 9.62
C VAL A 144 -5.56 -1.76 8.50
N ALA A 145 -5.25 -0.97 7.48
CA ALA A 145 -6.13 -0.80 6.32
C ALA A 145 -6.05 -2.01 5.38
N LEU A 146 -7.17 -2.31 4.71
CA LEU A 146 -7.20 -3.32 3.65
C LEU A 146 -7.14 -2.65 2.28
N GLU A 147 -6.32 -3.20 1.39
CA GLU A 147 -6.14 -2.64 0.06
C GLU A 147 -7.15 -3.16 -0.96
N ILE A 148 -7.66 -2.24 -1.76
CA ILE A 148 -8.28 -2.49 -3.08
C ILE A 148 -7.19 -2.20 -4.11
N SER A 149 -6.61 -3.23 -4.71
CA SER A 149 -5.48 -3.07 -5.63
C SER A 149 -5.93 -2.71 -7.04
N CYS A 150 -5.20 -1.79 -7.68
CA CYS A 150 -5.37 -1.47 -9.09
C CYS A 150 -4.61 -2.43 -10.02
N ARG A 151 -3.70 -3.26 -9.48
CA ARG A 151 -2.83 -4.14 -10.26
C ARG A 151 -3.57 -5.32 -10.87
N ALA A 152 -3.24 -5.63 -12.11
CA ALA A 152 -3.79 -6.80 -12.81
C ALA A 152 -3.43 -8.10 -12.07
N GLY A 153 -4.41 -8.98 -11.88
CA GLY A 153 -4.26 -10.21 -11.08
C GLY A 153 -4.62 -9.99 -9.61
N HIS A 154 -4.02 -9.03 -8.94
CA HIS A 154 -4.31 -8.72 -7.53
C HIS A 154 -5.74 -8.17 -7.34
N CYS A 155 -6.26 -7.45 -8.32
CA CYS A 155 -7.63 -6.90 -8.29
C CYS A 155 -8.74 -7.98 -8.29
N LEU A 156 -8.43 -9.24 -8.53
CA LEU A 156 -9.43 -10.32 -8.56
C LEU A 156 -10.15 -10.51 -7.22
N GLY A 157 -9.49 -10.23 -6.11
CA GLY A 157 -10.05 -10.29 -4.76
C GLY A 157 -10.84 -9.05 -4.33
N ASN A 158 -10.73 -7.93 -5.04
CA ASN A 158 -11.20 -6.61 -4.62
C ASN A 158 -12.66 -6.59 -4.12
N ARG A 159 -13.57 -7.26 -4.85
CA ARG A 159 -14.98 -7.31 -4.46
C ARG A 159 -15.19 -8.00 -3.11
N HIS A 160 -14.48 -9.10 -2.87
CA HIS A 160 -14.55 -9.81 -1.59
C HIS A 160 -14.02 -8.94 -0.47
N VAL A 161 -12.86 -8.31 -0.67
CA VAL A 161 -12.24 -7.39 0.29
C VAL A 161 -13.19 -6.23 0.63
N ALA A 162 -13.79 -5.58 -0.37
CA ALA A 162 -14.75 -4.50 -0.19
C ALA A 162 -15.98 -4.93 0.62
N GLN A 163 -16.50 -6.14 0.37
CA GLN A 163 -17.63 -6.69 1.09
C GLN A 163 -17.28 -6.95 2.57
N ILE A 164 -16.20 -7.66 2.82
CA ILE A 164 -15.77 -7.99 4.19
C ILE A 164 -15.42 -6.72 4.97
N ALA A 165 -14.68 -5.78 4.38
CA ALA A 165 -14.35 -4.52 5.03
C ALA A 165 -15.61 -3.74 5.46
N ARG A 166 -16.64 -3.69 4.61
CA ARG A 166 -17.92 -3.05 4.92
C ARG A 166 -18.64 -3.75 6.07
N GLU A 167 -18.61 -5.09 6.11
CA GLU A 167 -19.26 -5.87 7.19
C GLU A 167 -18.65 -5.61 8.56
N VAL A 168 -17.33 -5.43 8.63
CA VAL A 168 -16.61 -5.22 9.90
C VAL A 168 -16.31 -3.74 10.21
N GLY A 169 -16.51 -2.85 9.23
CA GLY A 169 -16.19 -1.43 9.38
C GLY A 169 -14.70 -1.11 9.25
N ASN A 170 -13.94 -1.89 8.45
CA ASN A 170 -12.53 -1.62 8.22
C ASN A 170 -12.31 -0.47 7.23
N ASN A 171 -11.22 0.27 7.42
CA ASN A 171 -10.77 1.29 6.49
C ASN A 171 -10.17 0.64 5.25
N LEU A 172 -10.57 1.13 4.06
CA LEU A 172 -10.01 0.72 2.79
C LEU A 172 -9.10 1.81 2.22
N VAL A 173 -8.04 1.40 1.53
CA VAL A 173 -7.25 2.24 0.63
C VAL A 173 -7.38 1.69 -0.80
N ILE A 174 -7.12 2.53 -1.82
CA ILE A 174 -7.06 2.10 -3.21
C ILE A 174 -5.68 2.50 -3.73
N ASP A 175 -4.80 1.52 -3.84
CA ASP A 175 -3.42 1.75 -4.26
C ASP A 175 -3.11 1.04 -5.58
N THR A 176 -2.05 1.48 -6.26
CA THR A 176 -1.74 0.97 -7.60
C THR A 176 -0.91 -0.29 -7.58
N ASP A 177 -0.07 -0.46 -6.59
CA ASP A 177 0.96 -1.50 -6.63
C ASP A 177 1.76 -1.38 -7.94
N THR A 178 2.17 -0.11 -8.24
CA THR A 178 2.86 0.26 -9.47
C THR A 178 4.24 -0.37 -9.53
N HIS A 179 4.53 -1.09 -10.63
CA HIS A 179 5.87 -1.61 -10.96
C HIS A 179 6.42 -1.00 -12.24
N GLY A 180 5.55 -0.50 -13.10
CA GLY A 180 5.93 0.14 -14.35
C GLY A 180 5.11 1.38 -14.67
N PRO A 181 5.49 2.15 -15.71
CA PRO A 181 4.79 3.38 -16.07
C PRO A 181 3.31 3.17 -16.42
N ASP A 182 2.96 1.98 -16.92
CA ASP A 182 1.59 1.65 -17.33
C ASP A 182 0.69 1.23 -16.16
N ASP A 183 1.24 1.00 -14.96
CA ASP A 183 0.49 0.67 -13.75
C ASP A 183 -0.03 1.92 -13.03
N LEU A 184 0.63 3.06 -13.21
CA LEU A 184 0.22 4.33 -12.61
C LEU A 184 -1.20 4.70 -13.01
N ARG A 185 -2.01 5.14 -12.04
CA ARG A 185 -3.41 5.54 -12.25
C ARG A 185 -3.65 6.94 -11.69
N ASP A 186 -4.31 7.77 -12.47
CA ASP A 186 -4.88 9.01 -11.97
C ASP A 186 -6.07 8.74 -11.03
N PHE A 187 -6.57 9.80 -10.40
CA PHE A 187 -7.70 9.71 -9.48
C PHE A 187 -8.94 9.06 -10.12
N GLU A 188 -9.28 9.46 -11.35
CA GLU A 188 -10.50 8.98 -12.03
C GLU A 188 -10.43 7.49 -12.34
N SER A 189 -9.27 7.01 -12.79
CA SER A 189 -9.03 5.60 -13.11
C SER A 189 -9.10 4.74 -11.85
N ALA A 190 -8.44 5.15 -10.77
CA ALA A 190 -8.48 4.43 -9.49
C ALA A 190 -9.89 4.46 -8.86
N TYR A 191 -10.60 5.58 -8.96
CA TYR A 191 -12.00 5.69 -8.54
C TYR A 191 -12.91 4.69 -9.26
N LYS A 192 -12.75 4.55 -10.59
CA LYS A 192 -13.50 3.55 -11.38
C LYS A 192 -13.21 2.12 -10.93
N ILE A 193 -11.96 1.82 -10.55
CA ILE A 193 -11.59 0.51 -9.99
C ILE A 193 -12.30 0.27 -8.66
N GLY A 194 -12.33 1.27 -7.76
CA GLY A 194 -13.08 1.20 -6.53
C GLY A 194 -14.58 0.93 -6.74
N LEU A 195 -15.22 1.64 -7.69
CA LEU A 195 -16.62 1.35 -8.07
C LEU A 195 -16.77 -0.07 -8.64
N GLY A 196 -15.82 -0.53 -9.45
CA GLY A 196 -15.79 -1.89 -9.98
C GLY A 196 -15.66 -2.96 -8.91
N ALA A 197 -14.96 -2.68 -7.81
CA ALA A 197 -14.89 -3.51 -6.62
C ALA A 197 -16.21 -3.53 -5.81
N GLY A 198 -17.17 -2.65 -6.14
CA GLY A 198 -18.47 -2.56 -5.46
C GLY A 198 -18.52 -1.54 -4.33
N LEU A 199 -17.55 -0.61 -4.29
CA LEU A 199 -17.62 0.53 -3.37
C LEU A 199 -18.69 1.52 -3.84
N SER A 200 -19.36 2.16 -2.90
CA SER A 200 -20.18 3.34 -3.18
C SER A 200 -19.29 4.54 -3.55
N HIS A 201 -19.92 5.61 -4.08
CA HIS A 201 -19.22 6.86 -4.35
C HIS A 201 -18.42 7.35 -3.13
N ASP A 202 -19.06 7.43 -1.98
CA ASP A 202 -18.44 7.97 -0.76
C ASP A 202 -17.32 7.07 -0.23
N GLU A 203 -17.50 5.73 -0.29
CA GLU A 203 -16.46 4.78 0.10
C GLU A 203 -15.23 4.90 -0.79
N ALA A 204 -15.41 4.99 -2.12
CA ALA A 204 -14.30 5.13 -3.06
C ALA A 204 -13.55 6.46 -2.86
N ILE A 205 -14.26 7.58 -2.65
CA ILE A 205 -13.64 8.87 -2.32
C ILE A 205 -12.83 8.77 -1.02
N LYS A 206 -13.40 8.20 0.03
CA LYS A 206 -12.69 8.04 1.31
C LYS A 206 -11.43 7.18 1.16
N ALA A 207 -11.52 6.08 0.43
CA ALA A 207 -10.39 5.18 0.21
C ALA A 207 -9.25 5.80 -0.61
N LEU A 208 -9.53 6.83 -1.43
CA LEU A 208 -8.53 7.53 -2.24
C LEU A 208 -7.97 8.80 -1.58
N THR A 209 -8.63 9.32 -0.53
CA THR A 209 -8.28 10.65 0.02
C THR A 209 -8.20 10.67 1.54
N VAL A 210 -9.27 10.30 2.23
CA VAL A 210 -9.38 10.44 3.69
C VAL A 210 -8.60 9.35 4.42
N ASN A 211 -8.80 8.09 4.03
CA ASN A 211 -8.19 6.96 4.72
C ASN A 211 -6.66 6.94 4.57
N PRO A 212 -6.08 7.11 3.35
CA PRO A 212 -4.63 7.17 3.23
C PRO A 212 -4.03 8.38 3.98
N LYS A 213 -4.75 9.52 4.00
CA LYS A 213 -4.32 10.68 4.79
C LYS A 213 -4.29 10.40 6.29
N HIS A 214 -5.30 9.70 6.81
CA HIS A 214 -5.32 9.26 8.20
C HIS A 214 -4.13 8.36 8.55
N ILE A 215 -3.74 7.44 7.64
CA ILE A 215 -2.55 6.59 7.82
C ILE A 215 -1.29 7.47 7.93
N LEU A 216 -1.13 8.46 7.05
CA LEU A 216 0.02 9.38 7.07
C LEU A 216 0.06 10.19 8.36
N GLU A 217 -1.06 10.79 8.78
CA GLU A 217 -1.14 11.59 10.01
C GLU A 217 -0.75 10.80 11.28
N LYS A 218 -0.95 9.49 11.27
CA LYS A 218 -0.53 8.60 12.36
C LYS A 218 0.98 8.33 12.37
N ARG A 219 1.66 8.47 11.23
CA ARG A 219 3.05 8.02 11.02
C ARG A 219 4.06 9.14 10.78
N LEU A 220 3.61 10.33 10.43
CA LEU A 220 4.41 11.54 10.24
C LEU A 220 4.36 12.43 11.45
#